data_d279887fe0ff83567b294037b80c7f54
#
_entry.id   d279887fe0ff83567b294037b80c7f54
#
_cell.length_a   1.000
_cell.length_b   1.000
_cell.length_c   1.000
_cell.angle_alpha   90.00
_cell.angle_beta   90.00
_cell.angle_gamma   90.00
#
_symmetry.space_group_name_H-M   'P 1'
#
loop_
_entity.id
_entity.type
_entity.pdbx_description
1 polymer ?
#
loop_
_entity_poly.entity_id
_entity_poly.type
_entity_poly.pdbx_seq_one_letter_code
_entity_poly.pdbx_strand_id
1 'polypeptide(L)'
;MNDKISQDTINKALWAACYTFRGTISADTYKDFILTMLFLKYISDVWQDHYDEYKKQYGDAPELIEAMMANERFVLPKSASFYALYERRHEPGNGERIDQALHAIEEANGTKLKDAGKSVFQDISFNTDRLGEEKQKNTILRQLLEDFAGEDLNLKPSRVGTLDVIGNAYEYLIKNFAASGGQKAGEFYTPPEVSDLIAELLDPQPGDTICDPACGSGSLLMKCGRKIVSGHDSRNYALFGQEAIGSTWSLAKMNMFLHGEDNHKIEWGDTIRNPKLLDKNGDLMLFDIVTANPPFSLDKWGHDEAENDKFGRFRRGVPPKTKGDYAFISHMIETLKPGTGRMGVVVPHGVLFRGSSEGKIRQKLIDENLLDAVIGLPEKLFYGTGIPAAILIFKKQKVDDKVLFIDASREFKAGKNQNQLSEENIKKIVKTYRDGDNVEKYAYLASLKEIQDNDYNLNIPRYVDTFEEEDEIDLLAVRAEREQLKAELAKLETEMAGYLKELGYGS
;
A
#
# COMPACT_ATOMS: atom_id res chain seq x y z
N MET A 1 12.44 12.05 -33.35
CA MET A 1 12.48 11.32 -32.06
C MET A 1 11.11 11.51 -31.44
N ASN A 2 10.34 10.44 -31.30
CA ASN A 2 9.07 10.54 -30.58
C ASN A 2 9.41 10.73 -29.09
N ASP A 3 9.03 11.86 -28.52
CA ASP A 3 9.27 12.14 -27.11
C ASP A 3 8.59 11.05 -26.25
N LYS A 4 9.32 10.55 -25.25
CA LYS A 4 8.77 9.60 -24.28
C LYS A 4 7.63 10.24 -23.51
N ILE A 5 6.56 9.48 -23.29
CA ILE A 5 5.42 9.93 -22.50
C ILE A 5 5.84 9.97 -21.03
N SER A 6 5.56 11.10 -20.35
CA SER A 6 5.92 11.25 -18.94
C SER A 6 4.96 10.50 -18.02
N GLN A 7 5.43 10.11 -16.83
CA GLN A 7 4.59 9.52 -15.78
C GLN A 7 3.38 10.39 -15.44
N ASP A 8 3.58 11.71 -15.35
CA ASP A 8 2.53 12.68 -15.03
C ASP A 8 1.43 12.73 -16.10
N THR A 9 1.81 12.64 -17.38
CA THR A 9 0.87 12.59 -18.51
C THR A 9 -0.01 11.35 -18.42
N ILE A 10 0.59 10.17 -18.21
CA ILE A 10 -0.11 8.89 -18.05
C ILE A 10 -1.07 8.98 -16.85
N ASN A 11 -0.57 9.45 -15.72
CA ASN A 11 -1.38 9.56 -14.49
C ASN A 11 -2.60 10.46 -14.69
N LYS A 12 -2.45 11.60 -15.36
CA LYS A 12 -3.54 12.53 -15.66
C LYS A 12 -4.57 11.91 -16.61
N ALA A 13 -4.12 11.24 -17.67
CA ALA A 13 -5.00 10.60 -18.64
C ALA A 13 -5.80 9.46 -18.00
N LEU A 14 -5.16 8.62 -17.18
CA LEU A 14 -5.83 7.56 -16.43
C LEU A 14 -6.87 8.11 -15.44
N TRP A 15 -6.52 9.19 -14.73
CA TRP A 15 -7.47 9.83 -13.83
C TRP A 15 -8.64 10.47 -14.58
N ALA A 16 -8.40 11.00 -15.78
CA ALA A 16 -9.45 11.51 -16.64
C ALA A 16 -10.41 10.40 -17.11
N ALA A 17 -9.91 9.21 -17.47
CA ALA A 17 -10.76 8.07 -17.85
C ALA A 17 -11.72 7.64 -16.72
N CYS A 18 -11.40 7.91 -15.45
CA CYS A 18 -12.31 7.65 -14.34
C CYS A 18 -13.61 8.49 -14.41
N TYR A 19 -13.61 9.62 -15.12
CA TYR A 19 -14.79 10.45 -15.27
C TYR A 19 -15.91 9.76 -16.05
N THR A 20 -15.60 8.80 -16.92
CA THR A 20 -16.58 7.98 -17.64
C THR A 20 -17.57 7.28 -16.73
N PHE A 21 -17.15 6.90 -15.52
CA PHE A 21 -17.98 6.22 -14.53
C PHE A 21 -18.64 7.16 -13.51
N ARG A 22 -18.21 8.41 -13.42
CA ARG A 22 -18.73 9.35 -12.43
C ARG A 22 -20.22 9.62 -12.66
N GLY A 23 -20.99 9.52 -11.58
CA GLY A 23 -22.44 9.69 -11.62
C GLY A 23 -23.21 8.41 -12.00
N THR A 24 -22.53 7.34 -12.43
CA THR A 24 -23.15 6.04 -12.72
C THR A 24 -22.92 5.03 -11.60
N ILE A 25 -21.67 4.88 -11.17
CA ILE A 25 -21.28 3.96 -10.08
C ILE A 25 -20.27 4.63 -9.14
N SER A 26 -20.14 4.08 -7.92
CA SER A 26 -19.25 4.61 -6.90
C SER A 26 -17.78 4.28 -7.18
N ALA A 27 -16.86 5.10 -6.61
CA ALA A 27 -15.44 4.97 -6.84
C ALA A 27 -14.84 3.63 -6.38
N ASP A 28 -15.37 3.06 -5.32
CA ASP A 28 -15.01 1.72 -4.82
C ASP A 28 -15.39 0.59 -5.78
N THR A 29 -16.35 0.84 -6.67
CA THR A 29 -16.79 -0.13 -7.69
C THR A 29 -16.05 0.09 -9.02
N TYR A 30 -15.95 1.33 -9.52
CA TYR A 30 -15.35 1.54 -10.84
C TYR A 30 -13.83 1.40 -10.87
N LYS A 31 -13.17 1.43 -9.72
CA LYS A 31 -11.72 1.18 -9.64
C LYS A 31 -11.31 -0.13 -10.31
N ASP A 32 -12.08 -1.20 -10.10
CA ASP A 32 -11.79 -2.52 -10.63
C ASP A 32 -11.87 -2.54 -12.16
N PHE A 33 -12.81 -1.80 -12.76
CA PHE A 33 -12.92 -1.65 -14.21
C PHE A 33 -11.74 -0.88 -14.80
N ILE A 34 -11.37 0.24 -14.19
CA ILE A 34 -10.25 1.07 -14.66
C ILE A 34 -8.93 0.32 -14.55
N LEU A 35 -8.66 -0.33 -13.42
CA LEU A 35 -7.41 -1.07 -13.20
C LEU A 35 -7.31 -2.29 -14.12
N THR A 36 -8.41 -2.99 -14.36
CA THR A 36 -8.46 -4.11 -15.31
C THR A 36 -8.28 -3.63 -16.74
N MET A 37 -8.88 -2.51 -17.13
CA MET A 37 -8.69 -1.93 -18.46
C MET A 37 -7.25 -1.46 -18.67
N LEU A 38 -6.61 -0.87 -17.65
CA LEU A 38 -5.20 -0.50 -17.70
C LEU A 38 -4.32 -1.75 -17.90
N PHE A 39 -4.61 -2.83 -17.17
CA PHE A 39 -3.93 -4.10 -17.34
C PHE A 39 -4.05 -4.63 -18.79
N LEU A 40 -5.28 -4.70 -19.31
CA LEU A 40 -5.56 -5.15 -20.66
C LEU A 40 -4.88 -4.29 -21.73
N LYS A 41 -4.94 -2.96 -21.56
CA LYS A 41 -4.28 -2.01 -22.46
C LYS A 41 -2.77 -2.20 -22.47
N TYR A 42 -2.17 -2.30 -21.28
CA TYR A 42 -0.74 -2.50 -21.14
C TYR A 42 -0.23 -3.78 -21.81
N ILE A 43 -0.84 -4.94 -21.53
CA ILE A 43 -0.42 -6.20 -22.15
C ILE A 43 -0.60 -6.17 -23.66
N SER A 44 -1.63 -5.48 -24.15
CA SER A 44 -1.87 -5.33 -25.61
C SER A 44 -0.83 -4.43 -26.25
N ASP A 45 -0.44 -3.34 -25.61
CA ASP A 45 0.57 -2.42 -26.09
C ASP A 45 1.97 -3.05 -26.10
N VAL A 46 2.33 -3.79 -25.05
CA VAL A 46 3.60 -4.52 -24.97
C VAL A 46 3.67 -5.59 -26.06
N TRP A 47 2.60 -6.38 -26.20
CA TRP A 47 2.50 -7.41 -27.24
C TRP A 47 2.65 -6.80 -28.64
N GLN A 48 1.97 -5.70 -28.93
CA GLN A 48 2.02 -5.04 -30.22
C GLN A 48 3.41 -4.45 -30.50
N ASP A 49 4.06 -3.86 -29.49
CA ASP A 49 5.40 -3.27 -29.62
C ASP A 49 6.44 -4.35 -29.97
N HIS A 50 6.41 -5.50 -29.27
CA HIS A 50 7.29 -6.64 -29.55
C HIS A 50 6.99 -7.25 -30.92
N TYR A 51 5.72 -7.39 -31.29
CA TYR A 51 5.34 -7.87 -32.62
C TYR A 51 5.87 -6.94 -33.72
N ASP A 52 5.73 -5.63 -33.57
CA ASP A 52 6.22 -4.62 -34.51
C ASP A 52 7.76 -4.67 -34.61
N GLU A 53 8.46 -4.90 -33.50
CA GLU A 53 9.91 -5.05 -33.44
C GLU A 53 10.38 -6.33 -34.15
N TYR A 54 9.77 -7.47 -33.86
CA TYR A 54 10.09 -8.74 -34.55
C TYR A 54 9.78 -8.68 -36.04
N LYS A 55 8.68 -8.05 -36.42
CA LYS A 55 8.35 -7.83 -37.83
C LYS A 55 9.40 -6.95 -38.52
N LYS A 56 9.91 -5.94 -37.86
CA LYS A 56 11.00 -5.10 -38.39
C LYS A 56 12.31 -5.86 -38.50
N GLN A 57 12.60 -6.78 -37.56
CA GLN A 57 13.84 -7.56 -37.52
C GLN A 57 13.84 -8.74 -38.50
N TYR A 58 12.72 -9.45 -38.63
CA TYR A 58 12.62 -10.71 -39.40
C TYR A 58 11.82 -10.55 -40.69
N GLY A 59 11.31 -9.37 -41.02
CA GLY A 59 10.53 -9.14 -42.24
C GLY A 59 9.23 -9.93 -42.30
N ASP A 60 8.89 -10.45 -43.49
CA ASP A 60 7.68 -11.25 -43.73
C ASP A 60 7.89 -12.74 -43.40
N ALA A 61 8.33 -13.07 -42.20
CA ALA A 61 8.48 -14.44 -41.71
C ALA A 61 7.47 -14.72 -40.55
N PRO A 62 6.17 -14.91 -40.85
CA PRO A 62 5.12 -14.99 -39.82
C PRO A 62 5.32 -16.15 -38.85
N GLU A 63 5.78 -17.31 -39.29
CA GLU A 63 6.02 -18.49 -38.44
C GLU A 63 7.14 -18.21 -37.41
N LEU A 64 8.19 -17.50 -37.81
CA LEU A 64 9.29 -17.14 -36.93
C LEU A 64 8.83 -16.08 -35.90
N ILE A 65 8.07 -15.08 -36.34
CA ILE A 65 7.52 -14.05 -35.47
C ILE A 65 6.57 -14.70 -34.44
N GLU A 66 5.68 -15.61 -34.83
CA GLU A 66 4.80 -16.34 -33.93
C GLU A 66 5.57 -17.20 -32.92
N ALA A 67 6.65 -17.85 -33.34
CA ALA A 67 7.54 -18.62 -32.45
C ALA A 67 8.23 -17.70 -31.42
N MET A 68 8.69 -16.52 -31.81
CA MET A 68 9.29 -15.55 -30.92
C MET A 68 8.25 -15.00 -29.93
N MET A 69 7.07 -14.64 -30.42
CA MET A 69 5.95 -14.16 -29.56
C MET A 69 5.47 -15.20 -28.55
N ALA A 70 5.55 -16.51 -28.90
CA ALA A 70 5.20 -17.58 -27.96
C ALA A 70 6.20 -17.73 -26.80
N ASN A 71 7.42 -17.22 -26.92
CA ASN A 71 8.46 -17.23 -25.89
C ASN A 71 8.45 -15.93 -25.03
N GLU A 72 7.55 -15.00 -25.33
CA GLU A 72 7.40 -13.78 -24.54
C GLU A 72 6.92 -14.08 -23.11
N ARG A 73 7.12 -13.13 -22.22
CA ARG A 73 6.73 -13.22 -20.81
C ARG A 73 5.27 -13.60 -20.61
N PHE A 74 4.40 -13.23 -21.54
CA PHE A 74 2.98 -13.57 -21.55
C PHE A 74 2.46 -13.75 -22.97
N VAL A 75 1.36 -14.50 -23.11
CA VAL A 75 0.69 -14.77 -24.37
C VAL A 75 -0.58 -13.93 -24.45
N LEU A 76 -0.75 -13.22 -25.56
CA LEU A 76 -1.98 -12.46 -25.86
C LEU A 76 -2.68 -13.06 -27.10
N PRO A 77 -3.86 -13.71 -26.95
CA PRO A 77 -4.66 -14.09 -28.09
C PRO A 77 -5.07 -12.86 -28.92
N LYS A 78 -4.88 -12.88 -30.24
CA LYS A 78 -5.14 -11.71 -31.11
C LYS A 78 -6.54 -11.13 -30.94
N SER A 79 -7.57 -12.00 -30.82
CA SER A 79 -8.96 -11.61 -30.62
C SER A 79 -9.26 -11.01 -29.24
N ALA A 80 -8.36 -11.20 -28.27
CA ALA A 80 -8.48 -10.73 -26.90
C ALA A 80 -7.67 -9.44 -26.64
N SER A 81 -7.02 -8.87 -27.64
CA SER A 81 -6.28 -7.63 -27.49
C SER A 81 -7.21 -6.43 -27.33
N PHE A 82 -6.72 -5.39 -26.63
CA PHE A 82 -7.39 -4.09 -26.55
C PHE A 82 -7.76 -3.56 -27.94
N TYR A 83 -6.90 -3.71 -28.91
CA TYR A 83 -7.12 -3.24 -30.29
C TYR A 83 -8.31 -3.94 -30.97
N ALA A 84 -8.43 -5.26 -30.81
CA ALA A 84 -9.56 -6.02 -31.34
C ALA A 84 -10.91 -5.60 -30.70
N LEU A 85 -10.90 -5.28 -29.42
CA LEU A 85 -12.06 -4.75 -28.70
C LEU A 85 -12.39 -3.32 -29.17
N TYR A 86 -11.39 -2.49 -29.35
CA TYR A 86 -11.55 -1.10 -29.79
C TYR A 86 -12.14 -1.01 -31.22
N GLU A 87 -11.69 -1.85 -32.16
CA GLU A 87 -12.24 -1.91 -33.51
C GLU A 87 -13.75 -2.17 -33.51
N ARG A 88 -14.21 -3.01 -32.60
CA ARG A 88 -15.61 -3.44 -32.49
C ARG A 88 -16.44 -2.64 -31.46
N ARG A 89 -15.93 -1.53 -30.93
CA ARG A 89 -16.54 -0.76 -29.82
C ARG A 89 -17.92 -0.19 -30.14
N HIS A 90 -18.27 -0.02 -31.41
CA HIS A 90 -19.57 0.47 -31.84
C HIS A 90 -20.63 -0.63 -31.96
N GLU A 91 -20.21 -1.91 -31.90
CA GLU A 91 -21.12 -3.04 -31.90
C GLU A 91 -21.77 -3.23 -30.52
N PRO A 92 -23.00 -3.78 -30.43
CA PRO A 92 -23.59 -4.15 -29.14
C PRO A 92 -22.79 -5.28 -28.46
N GLY A 93 -22.90 -5.44 -27.13
CA GLY A 93 -22.26 -6.53 -26.37
C GLY A 93 -20.79 -6.28 -26.00
N ASN A 94 -20.38 -5.03 -25.83
CA ASN A 94 -19.01 -4.68 -25.40
C ASN A 94 -18.63 -5.37 -24.08
N GLY A 95 -19.54 -5.43 -23.11
CA GLY A 95 -19.29 -6.05 -21.82
C GLY A 95 -18.94 -7.53 -21.94
N GLU A 96 -19.74 -8.27 -22.69
CA GLU A 96 -19.50 -9.70 -22.92
C GLU A 96 -18.18 -9.95 -23.67
N ARG A 97 -17.87 -9.13 -24.68
CA ARG A 97 -16.59 -9.26 -25.43
C ARG A 97 -15.36 -8.97 -24.56
N ILE A 98 -15.44 -7.98 -23.67
CA ILE A 98 -14.36 -7.69 -22.74
C ILE A 98 -14.17 -8.87 -21.78
N ASP A 99 -15.24 -9.39 -21.21
CA ASP A 99 -15.20 -10.55 -20.29
C ASP A 99 -14.61 -11.79 -21.00
N GLN A 100 -15.01 -12.06 -22.22
CA GLN A 100 -14.45 -13.16 -23.05
C GLN A 100 -12.95 -12.96 -23.34
N ALA A 101 -12.54 -11.72 -23.62
CA ALA A 101 -11.13 -11.39 -23.86
C ALA A 101 -10.28 -11.61 -22.59
N LEU A 102 -10.75 -11.15 -21.44
CA LEU A 102 -10.04 -11.36 -20.15
C LEU A 102 -9.92 -12.85 -19.83
N HIS A 103 -10.97 -13.62 -20.04
CA HIS A 103 -10.95 -15.07 -19.85
C HIS A 103 -9.97 -15.77 -20.80
N ALA A 104 -9.94 -15.38 -22.07
CA ALA A 104 -8.99 -15.94 -23.05
C ALA A 104 -7.53 -15.61 -22.69
N ILE A 105 -7.25 -14.40 -22.19
CA ILE A 105 -5.93 -13.98 -21.70
C ILE A 105 -5.52 -14.84 -20.49
N GLU A 106 -6.42 -15.05 -19.57
CA GLU A 106 -6.15 -15.86 -18.38
C GLU A 106 -5.86 -17.32 -18.73
N GLU A 107 -6.65 -17.93 -19.63
CA GLU A 107 -6.42 -19.30 -20.11
C GLU A 107 -5.06 -19.44 -20.80
N ALA A 108 -4.67 -18.46 -21.62
CA ALA A 108 -3.40 -18.47 -22.33
C ALA A 108 -2.17 -18.32 -21.41
N ASN A 109 -2.33 -17.72 -20.22
CA ASN A 109 -1.23 -17.44 -19.30
C ASN A 109 -1.20 -18.35 -18.05
N GLY A 110 -2.18 -19.22 -17.87
CA GLY A 110 -2.20 -20.26 -16.85
C GLY A 110 -1.87 -19.76 -15.45
N THR A 111 -0.86 -20.34 -14.82
CA THR A 111 -0.48 -20.07 -13.41
C THR A 111 -0.03 -18.65 -13.13
N LYS A 112 0.31 -17.85 -14.12
CA LYS A 112 0.66 -16.43 -13.92
C LYS A 112 -0.57 -15.59 -13.51
N LEU A 113 -1.74 -15.94 -14.05
CA LEU A 113 -3.01 -15.25 -13.81
C LEU A 113 -4.07 -16.13 -13.13
N LYS A 114 -3.81 -17.44 -12.96
CA LYS A 114 -4.66 -18.35 -12.20
C LYS A 114 -3.92 -18.86 -10.97
N ASP A 115 -4.65 -19.10 -9.90
CA ASP A 115 -4.11 -19.76 -8.72
C ASP A 115 -5.11 -20.79 -8.21
N ALA A 116 -4.67 -22.06 -8.14
CA ALA A 116 -5.47 -23.21 -7.65
C ALA A 116 -6.90 -23.27 -8.26
N GLY A 117 -7.04 -22.94 -9.56
CA GLY A 117 -8.34 -22.93 -10.25
C GLY A 117 -9.16 -21.66 -10.05
N LYS A 118 -8.61 -20.63 -9.38
CA LYS A 118 -9.26 -19.32 -9.20
C LYS A 118 -8.78 -18.35 -10.27
N SER A 119 -9.72 -17.63 -10.86
CA SER A 119 -9.51 -16.58 -11.85
C SER A 119 -9.16 -15.26 -11.21
N VAL A 120 -8.15 -14.56 -11.73
CA VAL A 120 -7.86 -13.16 -11.35
C VAL A 120 -9.02 -12.24 -11.72
N PHE A 121 -9.82 -12.59 -12.72
CA PHE A 121 -10.94 -11.77 -13.19
C PHE A 121 -12.32 -12.27 -12.73
N GLN A 122 -12.40 -13.30 -11.85
CA GLN A 122 -13.68 -13.92 -11.45
C GLN A 122 -14.70 -12.96 -10.81
N ASP A 123 -14.22 -11.95 -10.08
CA ASP A 123 -15.07 -10.96 -9.42
C ASP A 123 -15.27 -9.68 -10.25
N ILE A 124 -14.71 -9.66 -11.47
CA ILE A 124 -14.73 -8.50 -12.36
C ILE A 124 -15.49 -8.89 -13.63
N SER A 125 -16.67 -8.32 -13.84
CA SER A 125 -17.44 -8.49 -15.06
C SER A 125 -17.84 -7.14 -15.62
N PHE A 126 -17.48 -6.89 -16.87
CA PHE A 126 -17.92 -5.72 -17.64
C PHE A 126 -19.34 -5.90 -18.18
N ASN A 127 -19.86 -7.12 -18.16
CA ASN A 127 -21.25 -7.42 -18.53
C ASN A 127 -22.18 -7.42 -17.31
N THR A 128 -22.00 -6.49 -16.40
CA THR A 128 -22.77 -6.37 -15.15
C THR A 128 -23.87 -5.33 -15.27
N ASP A 129 -25.03 -5.58 -14.64
CA ASP A 129 -26.15 -4.64 -14.54
C ASP A 129 -25.84 -3.42 -13.66
N ARG A 130 -24.72 -3.43 -12.91
CA ARG A 130 -24.23 -2.24 -12.19
C ARG A 130 -23.91 -1.07 -13.11
N LEU A 131 -23.58 -1.34 -14.38
CA LEU A 131 -23.36 -0.33 -15.43
C LEU A 131 -24.65 0.15 -16.11
N GLY A 132 -25.81 -0.31 -15.65
CA GLY A 132 -27.12 0.01 -16.20
C GLY A 132 -27.59 -1.00 -17.26
N GLU A 133 -28.68 -0.64 -17.96
CA GLU A 133 -29.23 -1.44 -19.04
C GLU A 133 -28.24 -1.54 -20.22
N GLU A 134 -28.45 -2.51 -21.11
CA GLU A 134 -27.54 -2.86 -22.21
C GLU A 134 -27.12 -1.65 -23.06
N LYS A 135 -28.01 -0.75 -23.39
CA LYS A 135 -27.70 0.47 -24.16
C LYS A 135 -26.77 1.40 -23.39
N GLN A 136 -27.02 1.61 -22.10
CA GLN A 136 -26.20 2.45 -21.23
C GLN A 136 -24.82 1.81 -21.02
N LYS A 137 -24.78 0.51 -20.71
CA LYS A 137 -23.57 -0.30 -20.57
C LYS A 137 -22.68 -0.17 -21.79
N ASN A 138 -23.22 -0.40 -22.99
CA ASN A 138 -22.48 -0.27 -24.24
C ASN A 138 -21.96 1.16 -24.47
N THR A 139 -22.71 2.19 -24.10
CA THR A 139 -22.27 3.58 -24.21
C THR A 139 -21.07 3.86 -23.29
N ILE A 140 -21.14 3.44 -22.02
CA ILE A 140 -20.08 3.61 -21.03
C ILE A 140 -18.82 2.86 -21.46
N LEU A 141 -18.95 1.59 -21.84
CA LEU A 141 -17.80 0.75 -22.22
C LEU A 141 -17.16 1.20 -23.54
N ARG A 142 -17.96 1.70 -24.49
CA ARG A 142 -17.42 2.35 -25.69
C ARG A 142 -16.57 3.56 -25.31
N GLN A 143 -17.08 4.45 -24.46
CA GLN A 143 -16.35 5.63 -24.02
C GLN A 143 -15.06 5.23 -23.28
N LEU A 144 -15.11 4.22 -22.42
CA LEU A 144 -13.91 3.69 -21.74
C LEU A 144 -12.85 3.21 -22.74
N LEU A 145 -13.26 2.47 -23.77
CA LEU A 145 -12.33 2.04 -24.82
C LEU A 145 -11.75 3.23 -25.61
N GLU A 146 -12.55 4.26 -25.87
CA GLU A 146 -12.11 5.50 -26.53
C GLU A 146 -11.13 6.29 -25.65
N ASP A 147 -11.38 6.41 -24.34
CA ASP A 147 -10.49 7.06 -23.39
C ASP A 147 -9.11 6.36 -23.33
N PHE A 148 -9.09 5.02 -23.29
CA PHE A 148 -7.86 4.25 -23.26
C PHE A 148 -7.13 4.16 -24.61
N ALA A 149 -7.79 4.50 -25.72
CA ALA A 149 -7.16 4.57 -27.04
C ALA A 149 -6.42 5.90 -27.28
N GLY A 150 -6.50 6.86 -26.37
CA GLY A 150 -5.83 8.15 -26.49
C GLY A 150 -4.31 8.03 -26.54
N GLU A 151 -3.64 8.94 -27.27
CA GLU A 151 -2.18 8.96 -27.44
C GLU A 151 -1.42 9.06 -26.10
N ASP A 152 -1.99 9.75 -25.10
CA ASP A 152 -1.42 9.87 -23.75
C ASP A 152 -1.41 8.55 -22.98
N LEU A 153 -2.17 7.55 -23.42
CA LEU A 153 -2.22 6.18 -22.93
C LEU A 153 -1.64 5.16 -23.93
N ASN A 154 -0.70 5.58 -24.75
CA ASN A 154 0.12 4.68 -25.54
C ASN A 154 1.22 4.09 -24.67
N LEU A 155 0.96 2.91 -24.10
CA LEU A 155 1.77 2.26 -23.08
C LEU A 155 2.83 1.32 -23.65
N LYS A 156 3.14 1.42 -24.95
CA LYS A 156 4.20 0.65 -25.61
C LYS A 156 5.55 0.92 -24.94
N PRO A 157 6.39 -0.08 -24.62
CA PRO A 157 7.73 0.11 -24.06
C PRO A 157 8.58 1.12 -24.84
N SER A 158 8.49 1.13 -26.16
CA SER A 158 9.15 2.11 -27.02
C SER A 158 8.71 3.55 -26.77
N ARG A 159 7.53 3.78 -26.15
CA ARG A 159 6.97 5.10 -25.85
C ARG A 159 7.15 5.49 -24.38
N VAL A 160 7.01 4.56 -23.45
CA VAL A 160 7.07 4.82 -21.99
C VAL A 160 8.46 4.54 -21.38
N GLY A 161 9.27 3.70 -22.02
CA GLY A 161 10.65 3.40 -21.62
C GLY A 161 10.79 2.23 -20.69
N THR A 162 10.20 2.23 -19.51
CA THR A 162 10.38 1.16 -18.51
C THR A 162 9.05 0.60 -18.00
N LEU A 163 9.10 -0.65 -17.54
CA LEU A 163 7.96 -1.31 -16.89
C LEU A 163 7.49 -0.55 -15.64
N ASP A 164 8.44 0.08 -14.92
CA ASP A 164 8.16 0.84 -13.69
C ASP A 164 7.19 1.99 -13.90
N VAL A 165 7.20 2.62 -15.08
CA VAL A 165 6.27 3.69 -15.41
C VAL A 165 4.82 3.21 -15.32
N ILE A 166 4.53 2.01 -15.81
CA ILE A 166 3.17 1.44 -15.82
C ILE A 166 2.76 0.95 -14.44
N GLY A 167 3.66 0.25 -13.75
CA GLY A 167 3.40 -0.17 -12.38
C GLY A 167 3.16 1.02 -11.45
N ASN A 168 3.94 2.08 -11.60
CA ASN A 168 3.73 3.33 -10.84
C ASN A 168 2.40 4.01 -11.19
N ALA A 169 1.95 3.95 -12.44
CA ALA A 169 0.63 4.45 -12.84
C ALA A 169 -0.51 3.64 -12.20
N TYR A 170 -0.33 2.32 -12.11
CA TYR A 170 -1.26 1.43 -11.43
C TYR A 170 -1.35 1.74 -9.92
N GLU A 171 -0.22 1.87 -9.24
CA GLU A 171 -0.15 2.30 -7.85
C GLU A 171 -0.75 3.70 -7.63
N TYR A 172 -0.51 4.63 -8.56
CA TYR A 172 -1.12 5.96 -8.52
C TYR A 172 -2.65 5.90 -8.51
N LEU A 173 -3.24 5.05 -9.36
CA LEU A 173 -4.70 4.86 -9.38
C LEU A 173 -5.19 4.26 -8.06
N ILE A 174 -4.55 3.20 -7.56
CA ILE A 174 -4.93 2.58 -6.28
C ILE A 174 -4.89 3.60 -5.15
N LYS A 175 -3.82 4.40 -5.08
CA LYS A 175 -3.68 5.50 -4.11
C LYS A 175 -4.84 6.48 -4.17
N ASN A 176 -5.20 6.95 -5.36
CA ASN A 176 -6.26 7.93 -5.54
C ASN A 176 -7.65 7.36 -5.26
N PHE A 177 -7.89 6.08 -5.58
CA PHE A 177 -9.11 5.38 -5.21
C PHE A 177 -9.22 5.21 -3.68
N ALA A 178 -8.14 4.84 -3.01
CA ALA A 178 -8.09 4.77 -1.55
C ALA A 178 -8.42 6.14 -0.91
N ALA A 179 -7.86 7.22 -1.45
CA ALA A 179 -8.13 8.59 -0.98
C ALA A 179 -9.58 9.05 -1.21
N SER A 180 -10.23 8.60 -2.29
CA SER A 180 -11.59 9.01 -2.67
C SER A 180 -12.71 8.11 -2.12
N GLY A 181 -12.40 6.85 -1.81
CA GLY A 181 -13.38 5.84 -1.37
C GLY A 181 -13.68 5.84 0.14
N GLY A 182 -13.10 6.77 0.92
CA GLY A 182 -13.31 6.88 2.36
C GLY A 182 -12.64 5.75 3.17
N GLN A 183 -13.08 5.55 4.43
CA GLN A 183 -12.43 4.64 5.37
C GLN A 183 -12.27 3.21 4.85
N LYS A 184 -13.30 2.65 4.22
CA LYS A 184 -13.25 1.27 3.67
C LYS A 184 -12.24 1.08 2.54
N ALA A 185 -12.01 2.09 1.72
CA ALA A 185 -11.03 2.02 0.64
C ALA A 185 -9.60 2.24 1.13
N GLY A 186 -9.42 3.01 2.21
CA GLY A 186 -8.12 3.28 2.83
C GLY A 186 -7.52 2.08 3.56
N GLU A 187 -8.35 1.13 4.01
CA GLU A 187 -7.91 -0.08 4.72
C GLU A 187 -7.06 -1.03 3.85
N PHE A 188 -7.17 -0.90 2.51
CA PHE A 188 -6.48 -1.80 1.56
C PHE A 188 -5.21 -1.21 0.94
N TYR A 189 -4.80 -0.03 1.39
CA TYR A 189 -3.66 0.64 0.79
C TYR A 189 -2.73 1.25 1.84
N THR A 190 -1.50 0.76 1.88
CA THR A 190 -0.43 1.33 2.71
C THR A 190 0.20 2.51 1.95
N PRO A 191 0.35 3.69 2.55
CA PRO A 191 1.06 4.79 1.92
C PRO A 191 2.45 4.36 1.43
N PRO A 192 2.87 4.74 0.21
CA PRO A 192 4.14 4.30 -0.37
C PRO A 192 5.34 4.60 0.53
N GLU A 193 5.35 5.76 1.16
CA GLU A 193 6.40 6.20 2.08
C GLU A 193 6.49 5.35 3.35
N VAL A 194 5.36 4.80 3.83
CA VAL A 194 5.36 3.86 4.96
C VAL A 194 5.88 2.51 4.52
N SER A 195 5.53 2.06 3.31
CA SER A 195 6.05 0.84 2.73
C SER A 195 7.56 0.93 2.49
N ASP A 196 8.05 2.09 2.00
CA ASP A 196 9.49 2.36 1.83
C ASP A 196 10.21 2.35 3.19
N LEU A 197 9.64 3.00 4.20
CA LEU A 197 10.20 3.00 5.56
C LEU A 197 10.33 1.58 6.12
N ILE A 198 9.30 0.76 6.02
CA ILE A 198 9.33 -0.62 6.52
C ILE A 198 10.37 -1.46 5.78
N ALA A 199 10.44 -1.33 4.45
CA ALA A 199 11.45 -2.02 3.64
C ALA A 199 12.88 -1.60 4.04
N GLU A 200 13.11 -0.31 4.31
CA GLU A 200 14.41 0.18 4.80
C GLU A 200 14.75 -0.36 6.20
N LEU A 201 13.78 -0.43 7.11
CA LEU A 201 13.96 -0.93 8.48
C LEU A 201 14.25 -2.44 8.49
N LEU A 202 13.59 -3.21 7.62
CA LEU A 202 13.75 -4.67 7.55
C LEU A 202 14.97 -5.10 6.76
N ASP A 203 15.54 -4.23 5.94
CA ASP A 203 16.76 -4.44 5.17
C ASP A 203 16.83 -5.81 4.45
N PRO A 204 15.92 -6.08 3.50
CA PRO A 204 15.85 -7.36 2.81
C PRO A 204 17.10 -7.63 1.99
N GLN A 205 17.55 -8.89 1.99
CA GLN A 205 18.78 -9.35 1.37
C GLN A 205 18.51 -10.33 0.21
N PRO A 206 19.42 -10.46 -0.75
CA PRO A 206 19.33 -11.52 -1.77
C PRO A 206 19.21 -12.92 -1.13
N GLY A 207 18.22 -13.67 -1.60
CA GLY A 207 17.89 -15.00 -1.07
C GLY A 207 16.75 -15.00 -0.06
N ASP A 208 16.30 -13.84 0.42
CA ASP A 208 15.20 -13.76 1.38
C ASP A 208 13.85 -14.20 0.76
N THR A 209 13.09 -14.92 1.58
CA THR A 209 11.66 -15.15 1.38
C THR A 209 10.88 -14.15 2.21
N ILE A 210 9.99 -13.39 1.55
CA ILE A 210 9.28 -12.26 2.14
C ILE A 210 7.78 -12.52 2.10
N CYS A 211 7.11 -12.38 3.24
CA CYS A 211 5.67 -12.65 3.35
C CYS A 211 4.90 -11.45 3.89
N ASP A 212 3.73 -11.21 3.30
CA ASP A 212 2.69 -10.33 3.85
C ASP A 212 1.37 -11.09 3.98
N PRO A 213 0.94 -11.44 5.20
CA PRO A 213 -0.28 -12.22 5.44
C PRO A 213 -1.58 -11.43 5.29
N ALA A 214 -1.51 -10.13 5.01
CA ALA A 214 -2.64 -9.24 4.73
C ALA A 214 -2.25 -8.24 3.62
N CYS A 215 -1.82 -8.78 2.46
CA CYS A 215 -0.99 -8.07 1.51
C CYS A 215 -1.69 -6.92 0.76
N GLY A 216 -3.01 -6.81 0.81
CA GLY A 216 -3.72 -5.77 0.11
C GLY A 216 -3.37 -5.78 -1.39
N SER A 217 -2.88 -4.65 -1.89
CA SER A 217 -2.41 -4.51 -3.30
C SER A 217 -1.02 -5.11 -3.56
N GLY A 218 -0.34 -5.68 -2.55
CA GLY A 218 1.01 -6.19 -2.66
C GLY A 218 2.14 -5.14 -2.63
N SER A 219 1.79 -3.88 -2.40
CA SER A 219 2.75 -2.75 -2.45
C SER A 219 3.93 -2.94 -1.50
N LEU A 220 3.69 -3.38 -0.25
CA LEU A 220 4.73 -3.57 0.75
C LEU A 220 5.71 -4.69 0.36
N LEU A 221 5.21 -5.79 -0.21
CA LEU A 221 6.04 -6.87 -0.76
C LEU A 221 6.94 -6.38 -1.89
N MET A 222 6.37 -5.62 -2.83
CA MET A 222 7.14 -5.08 -3.97
C MET A 222 8.21 -4.09 -3.53
N LYS A 223 7.96 -3.28 -2.50
CA LYS A 223 8.97 -2.36 -1.95
C LYS A 223 10.15 -3.13 -1.37
N CYS A 224 9.90 -4.23 -0.67
CA CYS A 224 10.97 -5.12 -0.19
C CYS A 224 11.78 -5.73 -1.36
N GLY A 225 11.11 -6.22 -2.40
CA GLY A 225 11.78 -6.75 -3.60
C GLY A 225 12.63 -5.69 -4.32
N ARG A 226 12.07 -4.50 -4.54
CA ARG A 226 12.80 -3.36 -5.15
C ARG A 226 14.01 -2.92 -4.34
N LYS A 227 13.94 -3.00 -3.01
CA LYS A 227 15.07 -2.70 -2.14
C LYS A 227 16.25 -3.64 -2.40
N ILE A 228 15.99 -4.94 -2.60
CA ILE A 228 17.02 -5.92 -2.97
C ILE A 228 17.61 -5.58 -4.35
N VAL A 229 16.75 -5.31 -5.33
CA VAL A 229 17.21 -4.97 -6.69
C VAL A 229 18.09 -3.72 -6.68
N SER A 230 17.62 -2.65 -6.04
CA SER A 230 18.35 -1.37 -6.01
C SER A 230 19.63 -1.40 -5.18
N GLY A 231 19.66 -2.17 -4.10
CA GLY A 231 20.81 -2.25 -3.19
C GLY A 231 21.86 -3.27 -3.60
N HIS A 232 21.47 -4.35 -4.28
CA HIS A 232 22.33 -5.51 -4.55
C HIS A 232 22.38 -5.94 -6.02
N ASP A 233 21.67 -5.25 -6.91
CA ASP A 233 21.53 -5.63 -8.33
C ASP A 233 21.12 -7.11 -8.50
N SER A 234 20.21 -7.58 -7.64
CA SER A 234 19.80 -8.98 -7.56
C SER A 234 18.28 -9.14 -7.57
N ARG A 235 17.78 -10.08 -8.34
CA ARG A 235 16.38 -10.53 -8.32
C ARG A 235 16.22 -11.90 -7.62
N ASN A 236 17.20 -12.31 -6.83
CA ASN A 236 17.13 -13.54 -6.05
C ASN A 236 16.35 -13.31 -4.75
N TYR A 237 15.05 -13.36 -4.83
CA TYR A 237 14.10 -13.32 -3.69
C TYR A 237 12.77 -13.95 -4.10
N ALA A 238 11.91 -14.23 -3.14
CA ALA A 238 10.57 -14.72 -3.41
C ALA A 238 9.54 -13.99 -2.54
N LEU A 239 8.42 -13.58 -3.15
CA LEU A 239 7.35 -12.85 -2.49
C LEU A 239 6.15 -13.76 -2.22
N PHE A 240 5.64 -13.74 -1.00
CA PHE A 240 4.49 -14.52 -0.58
C PHE A 240 3.46 -13.58 0.03
N GLY A 241 2.20 -13.81 -0.26
CA GLY A 241 1.13 -13.02 0.33
C GLY A 241 -0.15 -13.81 0.50
N GLN A 242 -1.01 -13.32 1.38
CA GLN A 242 -2.38 -13.80 1.48
C GLN A 242 -3.32 -12.62 1.65
N GLU A 243 -4.45 -12.64 0.94
CA GLU A 243 -5.45 -11.57 0.96
C GLU A 243 -6.85 -12.15 1.06
N ALA A 244 -7.64 -11.64 2.00
CA ALA A 244 -8.96 -12.17 2.29
C ALA A 244 -10.02 -11.76 1.26
N ILE A 245 -9.87 -10.58 0.65
CA ILE A 245 -10.86 -10.00 -0.27
C ILE A 245 -10.48 -10.34 -1.71
N GLY A 246 -11.39 -11.01 -2.43
CA GLY A 246 -11.15 -11.51 -3.78
C GLY A 246 -10.76 -10.43 -4.77
N SER A 247 -11.47 -9.31 -4.81
CA SER A 247 -11.13 -8.19 -5.71
C SER A 247 -9.76 -7.58 -5.38
N THR A 248 -9.41 -7.46 -4.10
CA THR A 248 -8.09 -6.96 -3.66
C THR A 248 -6.97 -7.95 -3.97
N TRP A 249 -7.22 -9.26 -3.82
CA TRP A 249 -6.29 -10.30 -4.27
C TRP A 249 -6.03 -10.21 -5.79
N SER A 250 -7.09 -10.02 -6.58
CA SER A 250 -6.96 -9.81 -8.03
C SER A 250 -6.09 -8.60 -8.35
N LEU A 251 -6.28 -7.49 -7.64
CA LEU A 251 -5.46 -6.28 -7.77
C LEU A 251 -3.98 -6.57 -7.44
N ALA A 252 -3.71 -7.31 -6.36
CA ALA A 252 -2.34 -7.70 -6.01
C ALA A 252 -1.68 -8.53 -7.10
N LYS A 253 -2.38 -9.52 -7.65
CA LYS A 253 -1.87 -10.37 -8.74
C LYS A 253 -1.56 -9.56 -10.00
N MET A 254 -2.46 -8.67 -10.41
CA MET A 254 -2.25 -7.77 -11.55
C MET A 254 -1.07 -6.82 -11.30
N ASN A 255 -0.96 -6.29 -10.09
CA ASN A 255 0.10 -5.37 -9.70
C ASN A 255 1.48 -6.06 -9.74
N MET A 256 1.60 -7.27 -9.17
CA MET A 256 2.82 -8.09 -9.29
C MET A 256 3.21 -8.32 -10.74
N PHE A 257 2.23 -8.67 -11.57
CA PHE A 257 2.45 -8.89 -13.00
C PHE A 257 2.98 -7.63 -13.70
N LEU A 258 2.36 -6.45 -13.46
CA LEU A 258 2.77 -5.18 -14.07
C LEU A 258 4.18 -4.75 -13.67
N HIS A 259 4.57 -5.02 -12.42
CA HIS A 259 5.91 -4.72 -11.93
C HIS A 259 6.98 -5.76 -12.28
N GLY A 260 6.62 -6.84 -12.99
CA GLY A 260 7.58 -7.87 -13.35
C GLY A 260 8.04 -8.76 -12.20
N GLU A 261 7.24 -8.83 -11.14
CA GLU A 261 7.49 -9.70 -9.99
C GLU A 261 6.99 -11.11 -10.29
N ASP A 262 7.77 -11.88 -11.05
CA ASP A 262 7.36 -13.22 -11.52
C ASP A 262 7.52 -14.30 -10.43
N ASN A 263 8.43 -14.11 -9.46
CA ASN A 263 8.65 -15.05 -8.37
C ASN A 263 7.78 -14.70 -7.15
N HIS A 264 6.47 -14.87 -7.30
CA HIS A 264 5.52 -14.61 -6.22
C HIS A 264 4.46 -15.71 -6.08
N LYS A 265 3.93 -15.83 -4.87
CA LYS A 265 2.76 -16.65 -4.55
C LYS A 265 1.82 -15.85 -3.67
N ILE A 266 0.69 -15.40 -4.24
CA ILE A 266 -0.35 -14.66 -3.52
C ILE A 266 -1.61 -15.50 -3.44
N GLU A 267 -1.97 -15.94 -2.25
CA GLU A 267 -3.14 -16.78 -1.98
C GLU A 267 -4.38 -15.95 -1.64
N TRP A 268 -5.53 -16.36 -2.11
CA TRP A 268 -6.80 -15.77 -1.71
C TRP A 268 -7.42 -16.53 -0.54
N GLY A 269 -7.63 -15.88 0.59
CA GLY A 269 -8.29 -16.43 1.76
C GLY A 269 -7.96 -15.68 3.05
N ASP A 270 -8.78 -15.90 4.05
CA ASP A 270 -8.58 -15.35 5.39
C ASP A 270 -7.38 -16.03 6.08
N THR A 271 -6.35 -15.28 6.35
CA THR A 271 -5.08 -15.76 6.94
C THR A 271 -5.27 -16.33 8.35
N ILE A 272 -6.18 -15.76 9.12
CA ILE A 272 -6.38 -16.19 10.50
C ILE A 272 -7.21 -17.46 10.55
N ARG A 273 -8.35 -17.52 9.84
CA ARG A 273 -9.24 -18.67 9.82
C ARG A 273 -8.75 -19.81 8.93
N ASN A 274 -8.08 -19.46 7.84
CA ASN A 274 -7.67 -20.42 6.82
C ASN A 274 -6.32 -20.05 6.20
N PRO A 275 -5.21 -20.17 6.96
CA PRO A 275 -3.87 -19.94 6.42
C PRO A 275 -3.57 -20.90 5.29
N LYS A 276 -3.11 -20.40 4.14
CA LYS A 276 -2.86 -21.16 2.91
C LYS A 276 -1.40 -21.25 2.52
N LEU A 277 -0.56 -20.42 3.10
CA LEU A 277 0.88 -20.51 2.90
C LEU A 277 1.44 -21.62 3.81
N LEU A 278 1.24 -22.86 3.36
CA LEU A 278 1.64 -24.07 4.06
C LEU A 278 2.77 -24.78 3.30
N ASP A 279 3.62 -25.45 4.06
CA ASP A 279 4.65 -26.31 3.51
C ASP A 279 4.06 -27.66 3.05
N LYS A 280 4.91 -28.55 2.54
CA LYS A 280 4.53 -29.88 2.05
C LYS A 280 3.94 -30.81 3.13
N ASN A 281 4.16 -30.51 4.41
CA ASN A 281 3.64 -31.28 5.54
C ASN A 281 2.30 -30.73 6.05
N GLY A 282 1.87 -29.57 5.52
CA GLY A 282 0.69 -28.85 5.96
C GLY A 282 0.91 -27.97 7.20
N ASP A 283 2.17 -27.68 7.55
CA ASP A 283 2.56 -26.72 8.55
C ASP A 283 2.73 -25.33 7.94
N LEU A 284 2.74 -24.29 8.79
CA LEU A 284 2.96 -22.92 8.32
C LEU A 284 4.33 -22.78 7.64
N MET A 285 4.37 -22.21 6.45
CA MET A 285 5.64 -21.81 5.83
C MET A 285 6.35 -20.79 6.71
N LEU A 286 7.69 -20.85 6.71
CA LEU A 286 8.55 -19.94 7.46
C LEU A 286 9.31 -19.03 6.51
N PHE A 287 9.39 -17.74 6.86
CA PHE A 287 9.94 -16.69 6.03
C PHE A 287 11.09 -15.95 6.73
N ASP A 288 12.00 -15.38 5.95
CA ASP A 288 13.09 -14.54 6.44
C ASP A 288 12.54 -13.19 6.89
N ILE A 289 11.58 -12.65 6.14
CA ILE A 289 10.89 -11.41 6.47
C ILE A 289 9.38 -11.65 6.45
N VAL A 290 8.70 -11.16 7.49
CA VAL A 290 7.25 -11.04 7.51
C VAL A 290 6.88 -9.57 7.77
N THR A 291 6.06 -9.01 6.91
CA THR A 291 5.67 -7.61 7.01
C THR A 291 4.18 -7.45 6.74
N ALA A 292 3.52 -6.51 7.38
CA ALA A 292 2.12 -6.22 7.10
C ALA A 292 1.67 -4.84 7.61
N ASN A 293 0.65 -4.33 6.95
CA ASN A 293 -0.25 -3.33 7.50
C ASN A 293 -1.64 -3.96 7.60
N PRO A 294 -1.91 -4.79 8.63
CA PRO A 294 -3.17 -5.51 8.76
C PRO A 294 -4.32 -4.55 9.09
N PRO A 295 -5.59 -4.96 8.87
CA PRO A 295 -6.74 -4.14 9.22
C PRO A 295 -6.76 -3.82 10.72
N PHE A 296 -6.85 -2.52 11.07
CA PHE A 296 -6.81 -2.06 12.45
C PHE A 296 -8.04 -2.50 13.23
N SER A 297 -7.82 -3.10 14.39
CA SER A 297 -8.87 -3.46 15.34
C SER A 297 -10.00 -4.31 14.71
N LEU A 298 -9.64 -5.26 13.84
CA LEU A 298 -10.59 -6.11 13.14
C LEU A 298 -11.51 -6.83 14.12
N ASP A 299 -12.83 -6.63 13.98
CA ASP A 299 -13.86 -7.39 14.69
C ASP A 299 -14.09 -8.73 13.98
N LYS A 300 -14.56 -9.74 14.72
CA LYS A 300 -14.90 -11.08 14.19
C LYS A 300 -13.78 -11.75 13.38
N TRP A 301 -12.54 -11.58 13.81
CA TRP A 301 -11.33 -12.09 13.15
C TRP A 301 -11.15 -13.61 13.20
N GLY A 302 -12.04 -14.37 13.87
CA GLY A 302 -11.93 -15.83 14.06
C GLY A 302 -11.60 -16.23 15.50
N HIS A 303 -11.96 -15.40 16.47
CA HIS A 303 -11.71 -15.64 17.91
C HIS A 303 -12.19 -17.00 18.40
N ASP A 304 -13.40 -17.41 18.00
CA ASP A 304 -14.03 -18.63 18.51
C ASP A 304 -13.30 -19.90 18.02
N GLU A 305 -12.50 -19.81 16.96
CA GLU A 305 -11.70 -20.89 16.40
C GLU A 305 -10.25 -20.86 16.93
N ALA A 306 -9.81 -19.74 17.49
CA ALA A 306 -8.41 -19.51 17.89
C ALA A 306 -7.95 -20.38 19.07
N GLU A 307 -8.85 -20.79 19.97
CA GLU A 307 -8.51 -21.66 21.10
C GLU A 307 -8.07 -23.05 20.63
N ASN A 308 -8.55 -23.50 19.46
CA ASN A 308 -8.24 -24.78 18.84
C ASN A 308 -7.30 -24.66 17.64
N ASP A 309 -6.51 -23.61 17.58
CA ASP A 309 -5.59 -23.37 16.47
C ASP A 309 -4.52 -24.47 16.35
N LYS A 310 -4.61 -25.28 15.29
CA LYS A 310 -3.71 -26.41 15.04
C LYS A 310 -2.23 -26.03 14.85
N PHE A 311 -1.96 -24.74 14.54
CA PHE A 311 -0.63 -24.25 14.30
C PHE A 311 0.04 -23.66 15.55
N GLY A 312 -0.68 -23.60 16.69
CA GLY A 312 -0.16 -23.06 17.94
C GLY A 312 0.15 -21.55 17.92
N ARG A 313 -0.45 -20.82 16.99
CA ARG A 313 -0.21 -19.37 16.83
C ARG A 313 -0.57 -18.58 18.08
N PHE A 314 -1.60 -19.01 18.80
CA PHE A 314 -2.15 -18.31 19.97
C PHE A 314 -1.67 -18.87 21.31
N ARG A 315 -0.53 -19.60 21.35
CA ARG A 315 0.05 -20.14 22.58
C ARG A 315 0.39 -19.08 23.65
N ARG A 316 0.58 -17.82 23.22
CA ARG A 316 0.80 -16.69 24.14
C ARG A 316 -0.50 -16.14 24.74
N GLY A 317 -1.63 -16.50 24.17
CA GLY A 317 -2.98 -16.08 24.56
C GLY A 317 -3.83 -15.75 23.34
N VAL A 318 -5.14 -15.83 23.52
CA VAL A 318 -6.11 -15.48 22.48
C VAL A 318 -6.46 -13.99 22.61
N PRO A 319 -6.30 -13.21 21.52
CA PRO A 319 -6.67 -11.79 21.51
C PRO A 319 -8.17 -11.56 21.75
N PRO A 320 -8.61 -10.34 22.12
CA PRO A 320 -10.03 -10.06 22.33
C PRO A 320 -10.85 -10.27 21.06
N LYS A 321 -12.11 -10.69 21.20
CA LYS A 321 -13.02 -10.96 20.09
C LYS A 321 -13.19 -9.77 19.11
N THR A 322 -13.13 -8.56 19.64
CA THR A 322 -13.35 -7.31 18.88
C THR A 322 -12.08 -6.59 18.47
N LYS A 323 -10.90 -7.23 18.68
CA LYS A 323 -9.58 -6.61 18.41
C LYS A 323 -8.61 -7.66 17.88
N GLY A 324 -8.54 -7.80 16.55
CA GLY A 324 -7.70 -8.77 15.86
C GLY A 324 -6.23 -8.41 15.73
N ASP A 325 -5.79 -7.25 16.21
CA ASP A 325 -4.41 -6.75 16.00
C ASP A 325 -3.36 -7.81 16.42
N TYR A 326 -3.48 -8.35 17.63
CA TYR A 326 -2.56 -9.40 18.11
C TYR A 326 -2.79 -10.78 17.47
N ALA A 327 -3.88 -11.01 16.75
CA ALA A 327 -4.06 -12.25 15.99
C ALA A 327 -3.10 -12.25 14.79
N PHE A 328 -3.00 -11.12 14.07
CA PHE A 328 -2.03 -10.94 12.99
C PHE A 328 -0.59 -10.98 13.52
N ILE A 329 -0.27 -10.24 14.59
CA ILE A 329 1.07 -10.27 15.21
C ILE A 329 1.47 -11.69 15.58
N SER A 330 0.58 -12.46 16.24
CA SER A 330 0.84 -13.85 16.63
C SER A 330 1.08 -14.76 15.42
N HIS A 331 0.27 -14.64 14.37
CA HIS A 331 0.47 -15.37 13.13
C HIS A 331 1.84 -15.02 12.50
N MET A 332 2.15 -13.74 12.37
CA MET A 332 3.40 -13.27 11.78
C MET A 332 4.63 -13.79 12.54
N ILE A 333 4.60 -13.77 13.87
CA ILE A 333 5.70 -14.29 14.71
C ILE A 333 5.91 -15.80 14.49
N GLU A 334 4.83 -16.58 14.36
CA GLU A 334 4.93 -18.04 14.17
C GLU A 334 5.34 -18.41 12.73
N THR A 335 5.26 -17.49 11.78
CA THR A 335 5.72 -17.69 10.39
C THR A 335 7.14 -17.16 10.14
N LEU A 336 7.85 -16.70 11.17
CA LEU A 336 9.25 -16.30 11.06
C LEU A 336 10.20 -17.50 11.17
N LYS A 337 11.22 -17.56 10.32
CA LYS A 337 12.31 -18.53 10.43
C LYS A 337 13.01 -18.40 11.79
N PRO A 338 13.31 -19.52 12.46
CA PRO A 338 14.12 -19.49 13.68
C PRO A 338 15.51 -18.86 13.43
N GLY A 339 15.97 -18.05 14.35
CA GLY A 339 17.31 -17.46 14.33
C GLY A 339 17.50 -16.25 13.41
N THR A 340 16.89 -16.21 12.23
CA THR A 340 17.14 -15.15 11.24
C THR A 340 15.91 -14.30 10.95
N GLY A 341 14.72 -14.82 11.25
CA GLY A 341 13.46 -14.18 10.91
C GLY A 341 13.27 -12.83 11.59
N ARG A 342 12.85 -11.84 10.80
CA ARG A 342 12.54 -10.49 11.27
C ARG A 342 11.22 -10.01 10.69
N MET A 343 10.49 -9.19 11.45
CA MET A 343 9.21 -8.67 11.00
C MET A 343 9.02 -7.20 11.33
N GLY A 344 8.25 -6.52 10.47
CA GLY A 344 7.75 -5.17 10.70
C GLY A 344 6.24 -5.12 10.49
N VAL A 345 5.52 -4.64 11.50
CA VAL A 345 4.05 -4.55 11.42
C VAL A 345 3.56 -3.17 11.83
N VAL A 346 2.62 -2.64 11.04
CA VAL A 346 1.91 -1.40 11.38
C VAL A 346 0.76 -1.73 12.32
N VAL A 347 0.64 -0.98 13.39
CA VAL A 347 -0.39 -1.18 14.41
C VAL A 347 -0.97 0.15 14.88
N PRO A 348 -2.25 0.21 15.30
CA PRO A 348 -2.79 1.39 15.98
C PRO A 348 -2.16 1.52 17.37
N HIS A 349 -1.96 2.75 17.87
CA HIS A 349 -1.32 3.01 19.16
C HIS A 349 -1.92 2.21 20.33
N GLY A 350 -3.22 1.89 20.29
CA GLY A 350 -3.85 1.06 21.33
C GLY A 350 -3.16 -0.27 21.59
N VAL A 351 -2.53 -0.88 20.59
CA VAL A 351 -1.77 -2.13 20.71
C VAL A 351 -0.63 -2.00 21.72
N LEU A 352 -0.07 -0.80 21.86
CA LEU A 352 1.07 -0.53 22.74
C LEU A 352 0.72 -0.60 24.22
N PHE A 353 -0.55 -0.33 24.60
CA PHE A 353 -0.90 -0.15 26.03
C PHE A 353 -2.21 -0.79 26.49
N ARG A 354 -3.08 -1.26 25.55
CA ARG A 354 -4.31 -1.95 25.98
C ARG A 354 -3.99 -3.13 26.91
N GLY A 355 -4.74 -3.26 27.98
CA GLY A 355 -4.57 -4.27 29.01
C GLY A 355 -5.26 -5.62 28.68
N SER A 356 -5.65 -6.36 29.72
CA SER A 356 -6.36 -7.63 29.63
C SER A 356 -5.60 -8.69 28.82
N SER A 357 -6.24 -9.40 27.86
CA SER A 357 -5.56 -10.44 27.07
C SER A 357 -4.46 -9.89 26.16
N GLU A 358 -4.61 -8.69 25.59
CA GLU A 358 -3.56 -8.07 24.78
C GLU A 358 -2.31 -7.74 25.62
N GLY A 359 -2.50 -7.26 26.86
CA GLY A 359 -1.38 -7.04 27.80
C GLY A 359 -0.61 -8.31 28.10
N LYS A 360 -1.29 -9.44 28.31
CA LYS A 360 -0.66 -10.76 28.56
C LYS A 360 0.13 -11.27 27.34
N ILE A 361 -0.41 -11.09 26.14
CA ILE A 361 0.28 -11.49 24.90
C ILE A 361 1.53 -10.61 24.72
N ARG A 362 1.40 -9.30 24.89
CA ARG A 362 2.49 -8.33 24.79
C ARG A 362 3.61 -8.66 25.79
N GLN A 363 3.26 -8.91 27.05
CA GLN A 363 4.19 -9.35 28.06
C GLN A 363 5.01 -10.56 27.60
N LYS A 364 4.36 -11.64 27.14
CA LYS A 364 5.06 -12.86 26.70
C LYS A 364 5.98 -12.60 25.50
N LEU A 365 5.58 -11.76 24.55
CA LEU A 365 6.43 -11.40 23.41
C LEU A 365 7.68 -10.64 23.84
N ILE A 366 7.58 -9.80 24.86
CA ILE A 366 8.69 -9.06 25.45
C ILE A 366 9.58 -9.99 26.29
N ASP A 367 9.00 -10.84 27.14
CA ASP A 367 9.73 -11.81 27.95
C ASP A 367 10.48 -12.85 27.09
N GLU A 368 9.97 -13.19 25.90
CA GLU A 368 10.66 -14.01 24.89
C GLU A 368 11.77 -13.23 24.13
N ASN A 369 12.00 -11.97 24.47
CA ASN A 369 12.96 -11.07 23.84
C ASN A 369 12.81 -10.95 22.32
N LEU A 370 11.56 -10.86 21.83
CA LEU A 370 11.26 -10.78 20.39
C LEU A 370 11.14 -9.33 19.89
N LEU A 371 10.66 -8.42 20.74
CA LEU A 371 10.45 -7.00 20.36
C LEU A 371 11.80 -6.28 20.28
N ASP A 372 12.07 -5.66 19.13
CA ASP A 372 13.33 -4.95 18.85
C ASP A 372 13.14 -3.43 18.88
N ALA A 373 12.06 -2.91 18.26
CA ALA A 373 11.78 -1.48 18.27
C ALA A 373 10.29 -1.16 18.24
N VAL A 374 9.95 0.02 18.75
CA VAL A 374 8.65 0.68 18.69
C VAL A 374 8.85 2.05 18.06
N ILE A 375 8.29 2.29 16.88
CA ILE A 375 8.45 3.53 16.13
C ILE A 375 7.08 4.21 15.97
N GLY A 376 6.89 5.33 16.64
CA GLY A 376 5.68 6.14 16.53
C GLY A 376 5.66 6.93 15.23
N LEU A 377 4.57 6.85 14.49
CA LEU A 377 4.39 7.55 13.22
C LEU A 377 3.53 8.80 13.41
N PRO A 378 3.65 9.79 12.51
CA PRO A 378 2.76 10.95 12.49
C PRO A 378 1.29 10.56 12.35
N GLU A 379 0.41 11.36 12.91
CA GLU A 379 -1.03 11.26 12.64
C GLU A 379 -1.35 11.54 11.16
N LYS A 380 -2.52 11.11 10.71
CA LYS A 380 -3.02 11.37 9.35
C LYS A 380 -2.09 10.91 8.22
N LEU A 381 -1.29 9.87 8.42
CA LEU A 381 -0.54 9.22 7.35
C LEU A 381 -1.41 8.25 6.55
N PHE A 382 -2.31 7.53 7.23
CA PHE A 382 -3.14 6.49 6.62
C PHE A 382 -4.46 7.05 6.08
N TYR A 383 -4.91 6.52 4.94
CA TYR A 383 -6.17 6.93 4.33
C TYR A 383 -7.36 6.55 5.20
N GLY A 384 -8.35 7.42 5.26
CA GLY A 384 -9.61 7.17 5.97
C GLY A 384 -9.53 7.15 7.50
N THR A 385 -8.36 7.35 8.10
CA THR A 385 -8.19 7.44 9.55
C THR A 385 -7.25 8.56 9.96
N GLY A 386 -7.60 9.29 11.02
CA GLY A 386 -6.70 10.25 11.68
C GLY A 386 -5.93 9.64 12.85
N ILE A 387 -6.13 8.33 13.12
CA ILE A 387 -5.53 7.67 14.28
C ILE A 387 -4.02 7.52 14.05
N PRO A 388 -3.17 7.95 14.99
CA PRO A 388 -1.75 7.70 14.91
C PRO A 388 -1.46 6.21 14.99
N ALA A 389 -0.50 5.75 14.19
CA ALA A 389 -0.04 4.38 14.15
C ALA A 389 1.41 4.26 14.61
N ALA A 390 1.84 3.05 14.89
CA ALA A 390 3.23 2.73 15.17
C ALA A 390 3.69 1.54 14.33
N ILE A 391 4.99 1.44 14.09
CA ILE A 391 5.63 0.24 13.56
C ILE A 391 6.26 -0.51 14.72
N LEU A 392 5.95 -1.80 14.83
CA LEU A 392 6.64 -2.72 15.73
C LEU A 392 7.61 -3.55 14.91
N ILE A 393 8.87 -3.60 15.33
CA ILE A 393 9.91 -4.46 14.75
C ILE A 393 10.17 -5.61 15.72
N PHE A 394 10.12 -6.84 15.20
CA PHE A 394 10.45 -8.06 15.95
C PHE A 394 11.55 -8.81 15.23
N LYS A 395 12.39 -9.51 16.03
CA LYS A 395 13.44 -10.40 15.56
C LYS A 395 13.41 -11.72 16.33
N LYS A 396 13.55 -12.85 15.63
CA LYS A 396 13.61 -14.18 16.28
C LYS A 396 14.87 -14.38 17.11
N GLN A 397 15.94 -13.65 16.81
CA GLN A 397 17.15 -13.64 17.58
C GLN A 397 17.68 -12.23 17.72
N LYS A 398 17.78 -11.75 18.94
CA LYS A 398 18.40 -10.47 19.29
C LYS A 398 19.72 -10.71 19.99
N VAL A 399 20.63 -9.75 19.87
CA VAL A 399 21.96 -9.79 20.53
C VAL A 399 21.86 -9.33 21.98
N ASP A 400 20.91 -8.44 22.28
CA ASP A 400 20.67 -7.85 23.59
C ASP A 400 19.19 -7.96 24.02
N ASP A 401 18.86 -7.48 25.19
CA ASP A 401 17.51 -7.48 25.80
C ASP A 401 16.88 -6.07 25.81
N LYS A 402 17.34 -5.18 24.94
CA LYS A 402 16.84 -3.80 24.88
C LYS A 402 15.82 -3.62 23.78
N VAL A 403 14.96 -2.60 23.92
CA VAL A 403 13.97 -2.19 22.92
C VAL A 403 14.17 -0.71 22.62
N LEU A 404 14.30 -0.38 21.34
CA LEU A 404 14.45 1.01 20.91
C LEU A 404 13.08 1.65 20.68
N PHE A 405 12.83 2.75 21.36
CA PHE A 405 11.64 3.60 21.14
C PHE A 405 12.04 4.82 20.31
N ILE A 406 11.33 5.07 19.22
CA ILE A 406 11.52 6.25 18.37
C ILE A 406 10.19 7.00 18.29
N ASP A 407 10.20 8.28 18.64
CA ASP A 407 9.06 9.17 18.43
C ASP A 407 9.25 9.97 17.13
N ALA A 408 8.73 9.44 16.04
CA ALA A 408 8.71 10.13 14.76
C ALA A 408 7.40 10.87 14.48
N SER A 409 6.57 11.12 15.50
CA SER A 409 5.26 11.76 15.37
C SER A 409 5.32 13.17 14.74
N ARG A 410 6.48 13.84 14.84
CA ARG A 410 6.73 15.17 14.26
C ARG A 410 7.46 15.14 12.92
N GLU A 411 7.84 13.95 12.43
CA GLU A 411 8.61 13.76 11.20
C GLU A 411 7.68 13.67 9.99
N PHE A 412 7.14 14.79 9.52
CA PHE A 412 6.25 14.79 8.36
C PHE A 412 6.27 16.10 7.59
N LYS A 413 5.86 16.01 6.34
CA LYS A 413 5.46 17.15 5.51
C LYS A 413 3.94 17.27 5.58
N ALA A 414 3.45 18.40 6.08
CA ALA A 414 2.01 18.64 6.18
C ALA A 414 1.37 18.71 4.79
N GLY A 415 0.28 17.96 4.60
CA GLY A 415 -0.57 18.02 3.42
C GLY A 415 -1.96 18.54 3.76
N LYS A 416 -2.74 18.91 2.74
CA LYS A 416 -4.09 19.46 2.93
C LYS A 416 -5.03 18.47 3.65
N ASN A 417 -5.00 17.21 3.26
CA ASN A 417 -5.88 16.16 3.80
C ASN A 417 -5.12 15.04 4.51
N GLN A 418 -3.82 14.92 4.28
CA GLN A 418 -2.99 13.83 4.74
C GLN A 418 -1.54 14.28 4.88
N ASN A 419 -0.87 13.87 5.96
CA ASN A 419 0.54 14.06 6.15
C ASN A 419 1.33 13.03 5.31
N GLN A 420 2.59 13.32 5.02
CA GLN A 420 3.47 12.44 4.24
C GLN A 420 4.86 12.40 4.89
N LEU A 421 5.52 11.25 4.82
CA LEU A 421 6.94 11.15 5.16
C LEU A 421 7.77 11.57 3.94
N SER A 422 8.69 12.51 4.14
CA SER A 422 9.69 12.82 3.12
C SER A 422 10.85 11.80 3.15
N GLU A 423 11.69 11.81 2.12
CA GLU A 423 12.89 10.96 2.11
C GLU A 423 13.82 11.27 3.29
N GLU A 424 13.92 12.54 3.70
CA GLU A 424 14.70 12.96 4.86
C GLU A 424 14.13 12.39 6.16
N ASN A 425 12.79 12.39 6.32
CA ASN A 425 12.14 11.80 7.48
C ASN A 425 12.43 10.29 7.54
N ILE A 426 12.29 9.57 6.42
CA ILE A 426 12.59 8.13 6.33
C ILE A 426 14.06 7.89 6.69
N LYS A 427 15.00 8.64 6.08
CA LYS A 427 16.44 8.50 6.35
C LYS A 427 16.78 8.74 7.82
N LYS A 428 16.15 9.73 8.46
CA LYS A 428 16.36 10.02 9.90
C LYS A 428 15.88 8.86 10.76
N ILE A 429 14.67 8.36 10.54
CA ILE A 429 14.11 7.23 11.30
C ILE A 429 14.98 5.99 11.13
N VAL A 430 15.34 5.63 9.91
CA VAL A 430 16.15 4.45 9.58
C VAL A 430 17.55 4.56 10.17
N LYS A 431 18.17 5.74 10.07
CA LYS A 431 19.48 5.98 10.67
C LYS A 431 19.44 5.79 12.20
N THR A 432 18.46 6.41 12.87
CA THR A 432 18.29 6.28 14.33
C THR A 432 18.06 4.81 14.73
N TYR A 433 17.27 4.07 13.96
CA TYR A 433 17.05 2.64 14.21
C TYR A 433 18.32 1.82 14.07
N ARG A 434 19.14 2.09 13.04
CA ARG A 434 20.41 1.37 12.77
C ARG A 434 21.50 1.71 13.76
N ASP A 435 21.59 2.98 14.16
CA ASP A 435 22.55 3.43 15.18
C ASP A 435 22.21 2.81 16.55
N GLY A 436 20.92 2.66 16.89
CA GLY A 436 20.46 2.02 18.13
C GLY A 436 20.77 2.82 19.39
N ASP A 437 21.04 4.11 19.28
CA ASP A 437 21.45 5.00 20.36
C ASP A 437 20.30 5.89 20.85
N ASN A 438 20.45 6.39 22.08
CA ASN A 438 19.58 7.43 22.60
C ASN A 438 19.77 8.75 21.85
N VAL A 439 18.68 9.36 21.45
CA VAL A 439 18.64 10.70 20.86
C VAL A 439 17.67 11.55 21.68
N GLU A 440 18.17 12.65 22.23
CA GLU A 440 17.38 13.54 23.07
C GLU A 440 16.05 13.94 22.39
N LYS A 441 14.94 13.82 23.11
CA LYS A 441 13.56 14.12 22.68
C LYS A 441 13.09 13.35 21.42
N TYR A 442 13.82 12.29 21.01
CA TYR A 442 13.51 11.57 19.76
C TYR A 442 13.62 10.05 19.89
N ALA A 443 14.65 9.51 20.53
CA ALA A 443 14.81 8.07 20.67
C ALA A 443 15.38 7.66 22.01
N TYR A 444 14.90 6.54 22.53
CA TYR A 444 15.33 5.99 23.81
C TYR A 444 15.47 4.47 23.75
N LEU A 445 16.61 3.95 24.19
CA LEU A 445 16.90 2.53 24.26
C LEU A 445 16.59 2.00 25.66
N ALA A 446 15.40 1.44 25.84
CA ALA A 446 14.93 0.92 27.12
C ALA A 446 15.45 -0.50 27.40
N SER A 447 15.82 -0.80 28.63
CA SER A 447 16.09 -2.16 29.06
C SER A 447 14.81 -2.96 29.27
N LEU A 448 14.90 -4.30 29.18
CA LEU A 448 13.78 -5.19 29.49
C LEU A 448 13.22 -4.92 30.90
N LYS A 449 14.10 -4.71 31.87
CA LYS A 449 13.69 -4.43 33.24
C LYS A 449 12.84 -3.13 33.35
N GLU A 450 13.26 -2.09 32.67
CA GLU A 450 12.50 -0.83 32.66
C GLU A 450 11.11 -1.02 32.02
N ILE A 451 10.99 -1.83 30.96
CA ILE A 451 9.71 -2.15 30.34
C ILE A 451 8.83 -2.97 31.31
N GLN A 452 9.41 -3.91 32.05
CA GLN A 452 8.74 -4.66 33.11
C GLN A 452 8.23 -3.75 34.25
N ASP A 453 9.10 -2.83 34.71
CA ASP A 453 8.76 -1.85 35.76
C ASP A 453 7.65 -0.86 35.29
N ASN A 454 7.47 -0.70 33.98
CA ASN A 454 6.37 0.02 33.32
C ASN A 454 5.15 -0.86 32.99
N ASP A 455 4.98 -2.03 33.63
CA ASP A 455 3.86 -2.95 33.39
C ASP A 455 3.75 -3.40 31.91
N TYR A 456 4.87 -3.57 31.22
CA TYR A 456 4.93 -3.88 29.79
C TYR A 456 4.13 -2.93 28.90
N ASN A 457 3.92 -1.71 29.36
CA ASN A 457 3.27 -0.65 28.61
C ASN A 457 4.29 -0.01 27.65
N LEU A 458 4.02 -0.09 26.33
CA LEU A 458 4.93 0.40 25.29
C LEU A 458 4.52 1.80 24.78
N ASN A 459 3.68 2.54 25.52
CA ASN A 459 3.31 3.90 25.13
C ASN A 459 4.55 4.79 25.04
N ILE A 460 4.87 5.30 23.86
CA ILE A 460 6.12 5.96 23.51
C ILE A 460 6.47 7.12 24.45
N PRO A 461 5.52 8.03 24.85
CA PRO A 461 5.81 9.11 25.79
C PRO A 461 6.28 8.68 27.19
N ARG A 462 6.20 7.39 27.52
CA ARG A 462 6.79 6.87 28.78
C ARG A 462 8.31 6.69 28.70
N TYR A 463 8.87 6.65 27.50
CA TYR A 463 10.27 6.40 27.22
C TYR A 463 10.94 7.59 26.55
N VAL A 464 10.24 8.26 25.64
CA VAL A 464 10.75 9.43 24.92
C VAL A 464 10.01 10.66 25.41
N ASP A 465 10.69 11.50 26.20
CA ASP A 465 10.16 12.77 26.67
C ASP A 465 10.33 13.83 25.59
N THR A 466 9.23 14.15 24.91
CA THR A 466 9.19 15.20 23.87
C THR A 466 8.74 16.54 24.40
N PHE A 467 8.66 16.70 25.74
CA PHE A 467 8.25 17.96 26.35
C PHE A 467 9.26 19.06 26.00
N GLU A 468 8.77 20.12 25.42
CA GLU A 468 9.50 21.38 25.24
C GLU A 468 8.99 22.32 26.33
N GLU A 469 9.91 22.84 27.16
CA GLU A 469 9.56 23.95 28.04
C GLU A 469 9.04 25.09 27.15
N GLU A 470 7.79 25.46 27.30
CA GLU A 470 7.28 26.68 26.65
C GLU A 470 8.11 27.86 27.19
N ASP A 471 8.58 28.72 26.29
CA ASP A 471 9.22 29.98 26.69
C ASP A 471 8.31 30.69 27.68
N GLU A 472 8.84 31.08 28.84
CA GLU A 472 8.09 31.84 29.81
C GLU A 472 7.51 33.08 29.13
N ILE A 473 6.19 33.10 28.99
CA ILE A 473 5.50 34.25 28.41
C ILE A 473 5.67 35.41 29.39
N ASP A 474 6.50 36.39 29.04
CA ASP A 474 6.60 37.65 29.79
C ASP A 474 5.27 38.41 29.65
N LEU A 475 4.39 38.16 30.62
CA LEU A 475 3.08 38.79 30.67
C LEU A 475 3.16 40.33 30.72
N LEU A 476 4.28 40.91 31.23
CA LEU A 476 4.47 42.33 31.26
C LEU A 476 4.81 42.88 29.90
N ALA A 477 5.68 42.21 29.15
CA ALA A 477 6.01 42.54 27.75
C ALA A 477 4.77 42.41 26.84
N VAL A 478 4.01 41.33 26.93
CA VAL A 478 2.77 41.12 26.18
C VAL A 478 1.72 42.18 26.49
N ARG A 479 1.60 42.58 27.75
CA ARG A 479 0.71 43.68 28.14
C ARG A 479 1.14 45.03 27.57
N ALA A 480 2.44 45.31 27.59
CA ALA A 480 2.98 46.54 27.03
C ALA A 480 2.74 46.62 25.52
N GLU A 481 3.02 45.54 24.82
CA GLU A 481 2.77 45.40 23.36
C GLU A 481 1.27 45.56 23.03
N ARG A 482 0.40 44.92 23.82
CA ARG A 482 -1.07 45.10 23.66
C ARG A 482 -1.52 46.53 23.83
N GLU A 483 -1.01 47.25 24.81
CA GLU A 483 -1.38 48.69 25.02
C GLU A 483 -0.82 49.58 23.90
N GLN A 484 0.36 49.26 23.38
CA GLN A 484 0.94 49.92 22.19
C GLN A 484 0.07 49.72 20.95
N LEU A 485 -0.30 48.45 20.64
CA LEU A 485 -1.17 48.12 19.54
C LEU A 485 -2.54 48.78 19.62
N LYS A 486 -3.10 48.90 20.81
CA LYS A 486 -4.36 49.62 21.02
C LYS A 486 -4.22 51.12 20.74
N ALA A 487 -3.12 51.72 21.13
CA ALA A 487 -2.87 53.13 20.87
C ALA A 487 -2.69 53.40 19.37
N GLU A 488 -1.99 52.51 18.66
CA GLU A 488 -1.86 52.55 17.19
C GLU A 488 -3.20 52.36 16.49
N LEU A 489 -4.02 51.40 16.93
CA LEU A 489 -5.36 51.19 16.39
C LEU A 489 -6.22 52.43 16.54
N ALA A 490 -6.27 53.03 17.73
CA ALA A 490 -7.05 54.25 17.99
C ALA A 490 -6.61 55.43 17.09
N LYS A 491 -5.29 55.53 16.84
CA LYS A 491 -4.73 56.55 15.90
C LYS A 491 -5.20 56.29 14.48
N LEU A 492 -5.11 55.05 14.01
CA LEU A 492 -5.54 54.66 12.66
C LEU A 492 -7.07 54.84 12.48
N GLU A 493 -7.86 54.50 13.49
CA GLU A 493 -9.30 54.73 13.46
C GLU A 493 -9.65 56.24 13.37
N THR A 494 -8.89 57.10 14.10
CA THR A 494 -9.04 58.54 14.00
C THR A 494 -8.69 59.10 12.64
N GLU A 495 -7.59 58.62 12.06
CA GLU A 495 -7.14 59.00 10.66
C GLU A 495 -8.19 58.52 9.65
N MET A 496 -8.68 57.29 9.76
CA MET A 496 -9.71 56.73 8.90
C MET A 496 -11.02 57.52 8.99
N ALA A 497 -11.44 57.91 10.19
CA ALA A 497 -12.62 58.76 10.37
C ALA A 497 -12.43 60.14 9.71
N GLY A 498 -11.20 60.70 9.76
CA GLY A 498 -10.85 61.92 9.05
C GLY A 498 -11.04 61.79 7.56
N TYR A 499 -10.47 60.75 6.95
CA TYR A 499 -10.60 60.47 5.52
C TYR A 499 -12.03 60.20 5.06
N LEU A 500 -12.80 59.44 5.87
CA LEU A 500 -14.22 59.21 5.60
C LEU A 500 -15.04 60.50 5.61
N LYS A 501 -14.70 61.42 6.51
CA LYS A 501 -15.38 62.72 6.59
C LYS A 501 -15.01 63.59 5.36
N GLU A 502 -13.75 63.60 4.91
CA GLU A 502 -13.32 64.32 3.69
C GLU A 502 -14.00 63.75 2.44
N LEU A 503 -14.22 62.47 2.38
CA LEU A 503 -14.89 61.78 1.26
C LEU A 503 -16.44 61.85 1.33
N GLY A 504 -17.01 62.52 2.37
CA GLY A 504 -18.46 62.66 2.50
C GLY A 504 -19.20 61.45 3.05
N TYR A 505 -18.48 60.46 3.59
CA TYR A 505 -19.05 59.25 4.21
C TYR A 505 -19.07 59.27 5.74
N GLY A 506 -18.74 60.39 6.36
CA GLY A 506 -18.81 60.54 7.81
C GLY A 506 -20.13 61.20 8.26
N SER A 507 -20.90 60.51 9.10
CA SER A 507 -22.02 61.08 9.85
C SER A 507 -21.49 61.87 11.04
#